data_9ba783c4b06bd91d69aef14dca783d91
#
_entry.id   9ba783c4b06bd91d69aef14dca783d91
#
_cell.length_a   1.000
_cell.length_b   1.000
_cell.length_c   1.000
_cell.angle_alpha   90.00
_cell.angle_beta   90.00
_cell.angle_gamma   90.00
#
_symmetry.space_group_name_H-M   'P 1'
#
loop_
_entity.id
_entity.type
_entity.pdbx_description
1 polymer ?
#
loop_
_entity_poly.entity_id
_entity_poly.type
_entity_poly.pdbx_seq_one_letter_code
_entity_poly.pdbx_strand_id
1 'polypeptide(L)'
;MTSVAVGYCGLVSIIVITGAAGVIGTMLRPRLARPDRTLRLLDIAPLTDGVGAGEEYVQASTTDLAAMTAACEGADAVIHLAGVPGEVSWEAILELNIHGTYTAFEAARRAGVPRVIFASSNHAIGFTPRSRFPVPDYTFPAPDTYYGVSKVVAEGLAGLYHHRYGLDTICIRILTCFPEPPDRRALSTWLSPDDAGRLFEACLTAPSPGFRVVFGVSANTRGGFVSLEEARALGYEPQDDAEVYAASILAADPDRDVPDEDYPPLQYLGGRFTFPDLDALLSLASGGSVAQWWLSSSSWWMRSRHTAMQTMSASFWPCATSTP
;
A
#
# COMPACT_ATOMS: atom_id res chain seq x y z
N MET A 1 -3.54 -56.41 2.90
CA MET A 1 -3.14 -55.25 2.11
C MET A 1 -3.33 -54.01 3.02
N THR A 2 -2.25 -53.62 3.66
CA THR A 2 -2.22 -52.45 4.59
C THR A 2 -2.00 -51.21 3.77
N SER A 3 -3.02 -50.35 3.69
CA SER A 3 -2.94 -49.02 3.10
C SER A 3 -2.03 -48.15 3.97
N VAL A 4 -0.85 -47.81 3.46
CA VAL A 4 -0.01 -46.76 4.06
C VAL A 4 -0.62 -45.43 3.68
N ALA A 5 -1.25 -44.77 4.63
CA ALA A 5 -1.63 -43.37 4.51
C ALA A 5 -0.33 -42.56 4.41
N VAL A 6 0.03 -42.11 3.21
CA VAL A 6 1.04 -41.07 3.02
C VAL A 6 0.47 -39.80 3.62
N GLY A 7 0.93 -39.46 4.81
CA GLY A 7 0.64 -38.14 5.41
C GLY A 7 1.20 -37.09 4.48
N TYR A 8 0.33 -36.28 3.87
CA TYR A 8 0.69 -35.00 3.28
C TYR A 8 1.24 -34.14 4.40
N CYS A 9 2.56 -34.09 4.51
CA CYS A 9 3.22 -32.99 5.20
C CYS A 9 2.85 -31.74 4.37
N GLY A 10 1.84 -30.99 4.81
CA GLY A 10 1.42 -29.78 4.14
C GLY A 10 2.63 -28.87 3.98
N LEU A 11 2.99 -28.53 2.75
CA LEU A 11 4.03 -27.55 2.48
C LEU A 11 3.58 -26.24 3.09
N VAL A 12 4.40 -25.68 3.99
CA VAL A 12 4.16 -24.38 4.59
C VAL A 12 4.37 -23.34 3.50
N SER A 13 3.35 -22.51 3.23
CA SER A 13 3.48 -21.42 2.25
C SER A 13 4.32 -20.28 2.81
N ILE A 14 5.20 -19.70 2.00
CA ILE A 14 6.03 -18.55 2.37
C ILE A 14 5.55 -17.31 1.63
N ILE A 15 5.15 -16.28 2.37
CA ILE A 15 4.72 -15.00 1.82
C ILE A 15 5.73 -13.93 2.23
N VAL A 16 6.40 -13.33 1.26
CA VAL A 16 7.27 -12.17 1.51
C VAL A 16 6.42 -10.91 1.60
N ILE A 17 6.60 -10.12 2.66
CA ILE A 17 5.96 -8.81 2.83
C ILE A 17 7.04 -7.75 2.94
N THR A 18 7.17 -6.88 1.94
CA THR A 18 8.06 -5.72 2.00
C THR A 18 7.34 -4.51 2.58
N GLY A 19 8.06 -3.62 3.27
CA GLY A 19 7.43 -2.52 4.00
C GLY A 19 6.67 -3.01 5.23
N ALA A 20 7.12 -4.11 5.82
CA ALA A 20 6.44 -4.83 6.90
C ALA A 20 6.35 -4.03 8.21
N ALA A 21 7.27 -3.11 8.46
CA ALA A 21 7.23 -2.17 9.59
C ALA A 21 6.33 -0.95 9.32
N GLY A 22 5.80 -0.81 8.10
CA GLY A 22 4.87 0.26 7.73
C GLY A 22 3.47 0.04 8.29
N VAL A 23 2.59 1.04 8.12
CA VAL A 23 1.21 1.01 8.63
C VAL A 23 0.44 -0.20 8.11
N ILE A 24 0.39 -0.36 6.79
CA ILE A 24 -0.35 -1.47 6.18
C ILE A 24 0.31 -2.80 6.54
N GLY A 25 1.67 -2.89 6.52
CA GLY A 25 2.40 -4.08 6.92
C GLY A 25 2.04 -4.54 8.34
N THR A 26 2.11 -3.62 9.30
CA THR A 26 1.75 -3.90 10.70
C THR A 26 0.30 -4.37 10.86
N MET A 27 -0.63 -3.79 10.11
CA MET A 27 -2.05 -4.20 10.14
C MET A 27 -2.27 -5.57 9.48
N LEU A 28 -1.54 -5.91 8.42
CA LEU A 28 -1.72 -7.16 7.68
C LEU A 28 -1.11 -8.37 8.38
N ARG A 29 0.02 -8.23 9.06
CA ARG A 29 0.73 -9.35 9.70
C ARG A 29 -0.18 -10.25 10.53
N PRO A 30 -0.93 -9.76 11.54
CA PRO A 30 -1.82 -10.61 12.33
C PRO A 30 -3.00 -11.18 11.53
N ARG A 31 -3.41 -10.53 10.44
CA ARG A 31 -4.56 -10.93 9.62
C ARG A 31 -4.20 -11.99 8.58
N LEU A 32 -2.94 -12.01 8.17
CA LEU A 32 -2.42 -13.00 7.22
C LEU A 32 -1.73 -14.18 7.90
N ALA A 33 -1.54 -14.13 9.23
CA ALA A 33 -0.97 -15.24 10.00
C ALA A 33 -1.86 -16.50 9.90
N ARG A 34 -1.25 -17.64 9.56
CA ARG A 34 -1.89 -18.96 9.46
C ARG A 34 -0.93 -20.03 9.97
N PRO A 35 -1.41 -21.16 10.53
CA PRO A 35 -0.53 -22.23 11.01
C PRO A 35 0.34 -22.88 9.90
N ASP A 36 -0.13 -22.82 8.67
CA ASP A 36 0.51 -23.38 7.47
C ASP A 36 1.18 -22.31 6.60
N ARG A 37 1.48 -21.15 7.19
CA ARG A 37 2.07 -19.99 6.49
C ARG A 37 3.21 -19.38 7.29
N THR A 38 4.32 -19.10 6.62
CA THR A 38 5.39 -18.25 7.11
C THR A 38 5.30 -16.88 6.45
N LEU A 39 5.29 -15.81 7.24
CA LEU A 39 5.40 -14.44 6.75
C LEU A 39 6.87 -14.02 6.85
N ARG A 40 7.53 -13.87 5.70
CA ARG A 40 8.89 -13.33 5.63
C ARG A 40 8.83 -11.82 5.46
N LEU A 41 9.12 -11.11 6.53
CA LEU A 41 8.95 -9.66 6.69
C LEU A 41 10.23 -8.94 6.29
N LEU A 42 10.18 -8.04 5.31
CA LEU A 42 11.34 -7.26 4.87
C LEU A 42 11.07 -5.77 5.06
N ASP A 43 11.96 -5.09 5.76
CA ASP A 43 11.94 -3.64 5.94
C ASP A 43 13.35 -3.12 6.27
N ILE A 44 13.60 -1.82 6.02
CA ILE A 44 14.80 -1.13 6.48
C ILE A 44 14.72 -0.79 7.98
N ALA A 45 13.51 -0.56 8.48
CA ALA A 45 13.24 -0.22 9.88
C ALA A 45 12.95 -1.48 10.71
N PRO A 46 13.38 -1.55 11.96
CA PRO A 46 13.05 -2.66 12.84
C PRO A 46 11.53 -2.74 13.08
N LEU A 47 11.06 -3.96 13.32
CA LEU A 47 9.65 -4.18 13.68
C LEU A 47 9.41 -3.71 15.12
N THR A 48 8.46 -2.81 15.32
CA THR A 48 8.16 -2.27 16.67
C THR A 48 7.61 -3.30 17.62
N ASP A 49 6.85 -4.28 17.09
CA ASP A 49 6.17 -5.33 17.87
C ASP A 49 7.00 -6.63 17.93
N GLY A 50 8.24 -6.60 17.38
CA GLY A 50 9.08 -7.79 17.26
C GLY A 50 8.61 -8.77 16.19
N VAL A 51 9.19 -9.96 16.19
CA VAL A 51 8.90 -11.05 15.26
C VAL A 51 7.97 -12.04 15.95
N GLY A 52 6.80 -12.28 15.36
CA GLY A 52 5.79 -13.19 15.89
C GLY A 52 6.04 -14.66 15.54
N ALA A 53 5.18 -15.54 16.05
CA ALA A 53 5.20 -16.95 15.67
C ALA A 53 4.79 -17.08 14.19
N GLY A 54 5.56 -17.88 13.42
CA GLY A 54 5.35 -18.01 11.97
C GLY A 54 5.84 -16.82 11.15
N GLU A 55 6.66 -15.95 11.74
CA GLU A 55 7.30 -14.83 11.05
C GLU A 55 8.82 -14.99 11.00
N GLU A 56 9.41 -14.50 9.92
CA GLU A 56 10.85 -14.31 9.74
C GLU A 56 11.10 -12.83 9.43
N TYR A 57 12.17 -12.23 9.92
CA TYR A 57 12.50 -10.84 9.64
C TYR A 57 13.82 -10.70 8.90
N VAL A 58 13.81 -9.92 7.82
CA VAL A 58 14.97 -9.57 6.99
C VAL A 58 15.11 -8.05 6.98
N GLN A 59 16.15 -7.53 7.58
CA GLN A 59 16.46 -6.10 7.53
C GLN A 59 17.21 -5.79 6.23
N ALA A 60 16.50 -5.24 5.24
CA ALA A 60 17.06 -4.89 3.94
C ALA A 60 16.25 -3.78 3.26
N SER A 61 16.89 -3.10 2.29
CA SER A 61 16.21 -2.19 1.39
C SER A 61 15.63 -2.93 0.20
N THR A 62 14.46 -2.51 -0.27
CA THR A 62 13.88 -3.00 -1.53
C THR A 62 14.67 -2.53 -2.75
N THR A 63 15.59 -1.57 -2.63
CA THR A 63 16.50 -1.16 -3.71
C THR A 63 17.71 -2.09 -3.86
N ASP A 64 17.96 -2.98 -2.89
CA ASP A 64 18.99 -4.02 -2.96
C ASP A 64 18.44 -5.29 -3.63
N LEU A 65 18.73 -5.44 -4.92
CA LEU A 65 18.27 -6.58 -5.71
C LEU A 65 18.78 -7.93 -5.19
N ALA A 66 19.99 -7.97 -4.63
CA ALA A 66 20.54 -9.23 -4.12
C ALA A 66 19.80 -9.67 -2.83
N ALA A 67 19.64 -8.75 -1.89
CA ALA A 67 18.88 -8.99 -0.66
C ALA A 67 17.41 -9.34 -0.96
N MET A 68 16.77 -8.62 -1.88
CA MET A 68 15.39 -8.91 -2.31
C MET A 68 15.28 -10.28 -2.97
N THR A 69 16.25 -10.68 -3.82
CA THR A 69 16.22 -11.99 -4.46
C THR A 69 16.36 -13.10 -3.42
N ALA A 70 17.30 -12.97 -2.48
CA ALA A 70 17.47 -13.93 -1.39
C ALA A 70 16.22 -14.03 -0.51
N ALA A 71 15.57 -12.90 -0.21
CA ALA A 71 14.31 -12.90 0.54
C ALA A 71 13.16 -13.59 -0.21
N CYS A 72 13.18 -13.60 -1.53
CA CYS A 72 12.17 -14.24 -2.37
C CYS A 72 12.41 -15.74 -2.59
N GLU A 73 13.56 -16.30 -2.20
CA GLU A 73 13.86 -17.72 -2.38
C GLU A 73 12.84 -18.62 -1.68
N GLY A 74 12.22 -19.53 -2.45
CA GLY A 74 11.20 -20.46 -1.96
C GLY A 74 9.86 -19.84 -1.60
N ALA A 75 9.64 -18.55 -1.91
CA ALA A 75 8.37 -17.90 -1.61
C ALA A 75 7.28 -18.23 -2.64
N ASP A 76 6.03 -18.33 -2.17
CA ASP A 76 4.84 -18.53 -2.99
C ASP A 76 4.21 -17.23 -3.48
N ALA A 77 4.42 -16.13 -2.76
CA ALA A 77 3.99 -14.82 -3.18
C ALA A 77 4.83 -13.69 -2.55
N VAL A 78 4.82 -12.53 -3.19
CA VAL A 78 5.33 -11.27 -2.64
C VAL A 78 4.18 -10.29 -2.49
N ILE A 79 4.02 -9.71 -1.31
CA ILE A 79 3.20 -8.53 -1.05
C ILE A 79 4.16 -7.33 -0.97
N HIS A 80 4.13 -6.47 -1.98
CA HIS A 80 5.03 -5.33 -2.05
C HIS A 80 4.33 -4.06 -1.57
N LEU A 81 4.62 -3.67 -0.31
CA LEU A 81 4.07 -2.46 0.34
C LEU A 81 5.13 -1.36 0.48
N ALA A 82 6.42 -1.72 0.36
CA ALA A 82 7.51 -0.78 0.57
C ALA A 82 7.48 0.39 -0.42
N GLY A 83 7.84 1.56 0.08
CA GLY A 83 7.89 2.81 -0.66
C GLY A 83 7.47 3.98 0.23
N VAL A 84 7.70 5.18 -0.24
CA VAL A 84 7.19 6.40 0.43
C VAL A 84 5.70 6.51 0.16
N PRO A 85 4.84 6.67 1.19
CA PRO A 85 3.38 6.61 1.03
C PRO A 85 2.72 7.96 0.70
N GLY A 86 3.44 8.89 0.07
CA GLY A 86 2.94 10.22 -0.25
C GLY A 86 3.90 11.01 -1.13
N GLU A 87 3.59 12.30 -1.34
CA GLU A 87 4.42 13.18 -2.16
C GLU A 87 5.68 13.59 -1.42
N VAL A 88 6.81 13.44 -2.10
CA VAL A 88 8.15 13.86 -1.68
C VAL A 88 8.96 14.28 -2.92
N SER A 89 10.27 14.56 -2.78
CA SER A 89 11.10 14.92 -3.92
C SER A 89 11.11 13.84 -5.02
N TRP A 90 11.28 14.28 -6.26
CA TRP A 90 11.35 13.39 -7.43
C TRP A 90 12.43 12.31 -7.26
N GLU A 91 13.60 12.67 -6.74
CA GLU A 91 14.72 11.75 -6.53
C GLU A 91 14.35 10.62 -5.55
N ALA A 92 13.66 10.96 -4.46
CA ALA A 92 13.19 9.97 -3.49
C ALA A 92 12.10 9.06 -4.09
N ILE A 93 11.18 9.61 -4.86
CA ILE A 93 10.16 8.83 -5.58
C ILE A 93 10.82 7.89 -6.60
N LEU A 94 11.79 8.39 -7.38
CA LEU A 94 12.50 7.60 -8.38
C LEU A 94 13.24 6.41 -7.74
N GLU A 95 13.98 6.66 -6.67
CA GLU A 95 14.78 5.64 -5.99
C GLU A 95 13.90 4.64 -5.22
N LEU A 96 13.03 5.14 -4.33
CA LEU A 96 12.32 4.27 -3.38
C LEU A 96 11.07 3.64 -3.98
N ASN A 97 10.30 4.38 -4.77
CA ASN A 97 9.03 3.88 -5.28
C ASN A 97 9.18 3.23 -6.67
N ILE A 98 9.94 3.84 -7.58
CA ILE A 98 10.09 3.32 -8.95
C ILE A 98 11.15 2.24 -8.99
N HIS A 99 12.39 2.54 -8.59
CA HIS A 99 13.48 1.57 -8.63
C HIS A 99 13.25 0.43 -7.62
N GLY A 100 12.82 0.73 -6.39
CA GLY A 100 12.47 -0.30 -5.39
C GLY A 100 11.38 -1.25 -5.88
N THR A 101 10.36 -0.75 -6.58
CA THR A 101 9.31 -1.61 -7.16
C THR A 101 9.84 -2.46 -8.32
N TYR A 102 10.65 -1.87 -9.23
CA TYR A 102 11.33 -2.67 -10.26
C TYR A 102 12.13 -3.82 -9.64
N THR A 103 12.92 -3.52 -8.60
CA THR A 103 13.73 -4.51 -7.90
C THR A 103 12.88 -5.62 -7.27
N ALA A 104 11.73 -5.28 -6.68
CA ALA A 104 10.82 -6.27 -6.10
C ALA A 104 10.25 -7.23 -7.17
N PHE A 105 9.79 -6.72 -8.30
CA PHE A 105 9.31 -7.56 -9.41
C PHE A 105 10.43 -8.42 -10.02
N GLU A 106 11.62 -7.84 -10.21
CA GLU A 106 12.76 -8.56 -10.79
C GLU A 106 13.29 -9.65 -9.84
N ALA A 107 13.32 -9.38 -8.52
CA ALA A 107 13.68 -10.36 -7.51
C ALA A 107 12.69 -11.54 -7.47
N ALA A 108 11.39 -11.26 -7.47
CA ALA A 108 10.34 -12.27 -7.54
C ALA A 108 10.50 -13.15 -8.80
N ARG A 109 10.71 -12.54 -9.96
CA ARG A 109 10.96 -13.26 -11.22
C ARG A 109 12.20 -14.15 -11.15
N ARG A 110 13.33 -13.63 -10.63
CA ARG A 110 14.60 -14.39 -10.53
C ARG A 110 14.49 -15.58 -9.58
N ALA A 111 13.77 -15.39 -8.47
CA ALA A 111 13.53 -16.45 -7.49
C ALA A 111 12.42 -17.43 -7.90
N GLY A 112 11.75 -17.21 -9.05
CA GLY A 112 10.66 -18.06 -9.52
C GLY A 112 9.37 -17.96 -8.71
N VAL A 113 9.16 -16.85 -7.99
CA VAL A 113 7.91 -16.58 -7.25
C VAL A 113 6.76 -16.44 -8.24
N PRO A 114 5.66 -17.20 -8.09
CA PRO A 114 4.57 -17.18 -9.08
C PRO A 114 3.68 -15.95 -9.01
N ARG A 115 3.66 -15.19 -7.89
CA ARG A 115 2.70 -14.11 -7.67
C ARG A 115 3.29 -12.90 -6.97
N VAL A 116 2.94 -11.69 -7.45
CA VAL A 116 3.23 -10.41 -6.79
C VAL A 116 1.93 -9.62 -6.61
N ILE A 117 1.66 -9.20 -5.38
CA ILE A 117 0.56 -8.30 -5.02
C ILE A 117 1.20 -6.96 -4.68
N PHE A 118 0.86 -5.93 -5.45
CA PHE A 118 1.45 -4.60 -5.33
C PHE A 118 0.44 -3.61 -4.72
N ALA A 119 0.87 -2.89 -3.68
CA ALA A 119 0.11 -1.77 -3.14
C ALA A 119 0.20 -0.55 -4.06
N SER A 120 -0.70 -0.48 -5.05
CA SER A 120 -0.95 0.71 -5.82
C SER A 120 -1.79 1.72 -5.01
N SER A 121 -2.26 2.78 -5.64
CA SER A 121 -3.01 3.85 -4.99
C SER A 121 -4.04 4.47 -5.91
N ASN A 122 -5.10 5.03 -5.34
CA ASN A 122 -6.02 5.92 -6.05
C ASN A 122 -5.29 7.12 -6.69
N HIS A 123 -4.09 7.49 -6.19
CA HIS A 123 -3.27 8.58 -6.76
C HIS A 123 -2.74 8.27 -8.17
N ALA A 124 -2.71 7.01 -8.61
CA ALA A 124 -2.46 6.65 -10.01
C ALA A 124 -3.49 7.26 -11.00
N ILE A 125 -4.68 7.56 -10.48
CA ILE A 125 -5.81 8.16 -11.21
C ILE A 125 -6.45 9.31 -10.43
N GLY A 126 -5.65 10.00 -9.60
CA GLY A 126 -6.11 10.96 -8.61
C GLY A 126 -6.90 12.14 -9.20
N PHE A 127 -6.57 12.63 -10.41
CA PHE A 127 -7.32 13.66 -11.12
C PHE A 127 -8.63 13.17 -11.75
N THR A 128 -9.11 11.96 -11.44
CA THR A 128 -10.44 11.53 -11.88
C THR A 128 -11.52 12.34 -11.15
N PRO A 129 -12.37 13.10 -11.86
CA PRO A 129 -13.35 13.97 -11.23
C PRO A 129 -14.56 13.19 -10.69
N ARG A 130 -15.22 13.72 -9.67
CA ARG A 130 -16.42 13.17 -9.03
C ARG A 130 -17.53 12.81 -10.03
N SER A 131 -17.66 13.56 -11.12
CA SER A 131 -18.64 13.30 -12.17
C SER A 131 -18.46 11.95 -12.88
N ARG A 132 -17.33 11.26 -12.65
CA ARG A 132 -17.04 9.92 -13.19
C ARG A 132 -17.23 8.79 -12.18
N PHE A 133 -17.70 9.08 -10.98
CA PHE A 133 -17.92 8.05 -9.95
C PHE A 133 -19.19 7.22 -10.25
N PRO A 134 -19.21 5.91 -9.98
CA PRO A 134 -18.07 5.10 -9.56
C PRO A 134 -17.04 4.89 -10.68
N VAL A 135 -15.74 4.99 -10.32
CA VAL A 135 -14.64 4.82 -11.27
C VAL A 135 -14.46 3.33 -11.60
N PRO A 136 -14.42 2.92 -12.87
CA PRO A 136 -14.11 1.54 -13.27
C PRO A 136 -12.68 1.13 -12.91
N ASP A 137 -12.46 -0.16 -12.62
CA ASP A 137 -11.17 -0.72 -12.24
C ASP A 137 -10.06 -0.41 -13.27
N TYR A 138 -10.36 -0.57 -14.58
CA TYR A 138 -9.43 -0.29 -15.66
C TYR A 138 -9.59 1.14 -16.22
N THR A 139 -9.40 2.12 -15.36
CA THR A 139 -9.42 3.54 -15.77
C THR A 139 -8.02 3.98 -16.22
N PHE A 140 -7.99 4.77 -17.33
CA PHE A 140 -6.74 5.33 -17.85
C PHE A 140 -6.05 6.20 -16.79
N PRO A 141 -4.71 6.12 -16.66
CA PRO A 141 -3.95 6.88 -15.67
C PRO A 141 -4.20 8.39 -15.76
N ALA A 142 -4.40 9.00 -14.59
CA ALA A 142 -4.51 10.44 -14.40
C ALA A 142 -3.89 10.80 -13.02
N PRO A 143 -2.56 10.62 -12.87
CA PRO A 143 -1.89 10.79 -11.59
C PRO A 143 -1.89 12.24 -11.15
N ASP A 144 -2.03 12.48 -9.83
CA ASP A 144 -2.11 13.80 -9.23
C ASP A 144 -0.79 14.32 -8.64
N THR A 145 0.20 13.46 -8.52
CA THR A 145 1.49 13.71 -7.87
C THR A 145 2.60 12.87 -8.49
N TYR A 146 3.89 13.13 -8.17
CA TYR A 146 4.99 12.22 -8.50
C TYR A 146 4.82 10.86 -7.82
N TYR A 147 4.26 10.84 -6.59
CA TYR A 147 3.85 9.59 -5.96
C TYR A 147 2.82 8.85 -6.82
N GLY A 148 1.79 9.52 -7.32
CA GLY A 148 0.81 8.95 -8.25
C GLY A 148 1.47 8.43 -9.53
N VAL A 149 2.42 9.18 -10.12
CA VAL A 149 3.22 8.73 -11.28
C VAL A 149 3.96 7.44 -10.96
N SER A 150 4.58 7.31 -9.78
CA SER A 150 5.27 6.08 -9.38
C SER A 150 4.34 4.87 -9.36
N LYS A 151 3.07 5.05 -8.97
CA LYS A 151 2.08 3.97 -8.97
C LYS A 151 1.67 3.58 -10.39
N VAL A 152 1.55 4.54 -11.31
CA VAL A 152 1.32 4.26 -12.74
C VAL A 152 2.48 3.45 -13.33
N VAL A 153 3.73 3.84 -13.04
CA VAL A 153 4.92 3.09 -13.50
C VAL A 153 4.88 1.65 -12.97
N ALA A 154 4.54 1.47 -11.70
CA ALA A 154 4.45 0.14 -11.08
C ALA A 154 3.36 -0.74 -11.69
N GLU A 155 2.17 -0.18 -12.00
CA GLU A 155 1.10 -0.90 -12.72
C GLU A 155 1.55 -1.30 -14.13
N GLY A 156 2.34 -0.44 -14.80
CA GLY A 156 2.97 -0.76 -16.09
C GLY A 156 4.01 -1.88 -15.98
N LEU A 157 4.84 -1.88 -14.93
CA LEU A 157 5.77 -2.98 -14.64
C LEU A 157 5.01 -4.28 -14.37
N ALA A 158 3.97 -4.25 -13.56
CA ALA A 158 3.13 -5.42 -13.27
C ALA A 158 2.59 -6.06 -14.56
N GLY A 159 2.02 -5.26 -15.46
CA GLY A 159 1.58 -5.71 -16.79
C GLY A 159 2.71 -6.32 -17.62
N LEU A 160 3.89 -5.67 -17.66
CA LEU A 160 5.07 -6.17 -18.37
C LEU A 160 5.50 -7.56 -17.81
N TYR A 161 5.64 -7.67 -16.48
CA TYR A 161 6.08 -8.91 -15.86
C TYR A 161 5.08 -10.06 -16.06
N HIS A 162 3.78 -9.74 -16.05
CA HIS A 162 2.75 -10.74 -16.40
C HIS A 162 2.88 -11.19 -17.85
N HIS A 163 2.77 -10.27 -18.80
CA HIS A 163 2.71 -10.63 -20.24
C HIS A 163 4.00 -11.25 -20.76
N ARG A 164 5.16 -10.83 -20.23
CA ARG A 164 6.46 -11.29 -20.71
C ARG A 164 6.95 -12.54 -20.00
N TYR A 165 6.66 -12.68 -18.71
CA TYR A 165 7.24 -13.72 -17.87
C TYR A 165 6.22 -14.64 -17.22
N GLY A 166 4.91 -14.40 -17.39
CA GLY A 166 3.85 -15.22 -16.84
C GLY A 166 3.64 -15.07 -15.33
N LEU A 167 4.18 -13.99 -14.73
CA LEU A 167 4.01 -13.71 -13.31
C LEU A 167 2.57 -13.26 -13.03
N ASP A 168 1.85 -13.89 -12.11
CA ASP A 168 0.57 -13.36 -11.65
C ASP A 168 0.80 -12.05 -10.90
N THR A 169 0.14 -10.97 -11.33
CA THR A 169 0.34 -9.64 -10.75
C THR A 169 -0.98 -8.95 -10.46
N ILE A 170 -1.17 -8.55 -9.20
CA ILE A 170 -2.38 -7.86 -8.75
C ILE A 170 -1.98 -6.50 -8.18
N CYS A 171 -2.45 -5.43 -8.79
CA CYS A 171 -2.24 -4.05 -8.32
C CYS A 171 -3.49 -3.59 -7.56
N ILE A 172 -3.36 -3.32 -6.27
CA ILE A 172 -4.45 -2.84 -5.44
C ILE A 172 -4.36 -1.31 -5.35
N ARG A 173 -5.26 -0.59 -6.00
CA ARG A 173 -5.44 0.86 -5.83
C ARG A 173 -6.11 1.12 -4.49
N ILE A 174 -5.29 1.20 -3.44
CA ILE A 174 -5.76 1.48 -2.09
C ILE A 174 -6.18 2.95 -2.00
N LEU A 175 -7.36 3.22 -1.40
CA LEU A 175 -7.83 4.57 -1.17
C LEU A 175 -7.30 5.09 0.18
N THR A 176 -8.00 4.84 1.28
CA THR A 176 -7.61 5.31 2.62
C THR A 176 -7.52 4.12 3.57
N CYS A 177 -6.30 3.67 3.89
CA CYS A 177 -6.08 2.49 4.73
C CYS A 177 -5.37 2.86 6.03
N PHE A 178 -6.15 2.98 7.12
CA PHE A 178 -5.71 3.31 8.47
C PHE A 178 -6.52 2.50 9.49
N PRO A 179 -6.06 2.41 10.77
CA PRO A 179 -6.83 1.73 11.82
C PRO A 179 -8.25 2.25 11.96
N GLU A 180 -8.45 3.57 11.83
CA GLU A 180 -9.75 4.26 11.82
C GLU A 180 -9.76 5.29 10.69
N PRO A 181 -10.92 5.66 10.14
CA PRO A 181 -11.01 6.70 9.12
C PRO A 181 -10.58 8.05 9.71
N PRO A 182 -9.59 8.75 9.10
CA PRO A 182 -8.99 9.94 9.70
C PRO A 182 -9.79 11.24 9.50
N ASP A 183 -10.67 11.29 8.51
CA ASP A 183 -11.41 12.50 8.13
C ASP A 183 -12.74 12.18 7.44
N ARG A 184 -13.52 13.24 7.11
CA ARG A 184 -14.81 13.13 6.42
C ARG A 184 -14.72 12.40 5.07
N ARG A 185 -13.66 12.62 4.28
CA ARG A 185 -13.47 11.93 3.01
C ARG A 185 -13.32 10.43 3.22
N ALA A 186 -12.63 10.04 4.28
CA ALA A 186 -12.42 8.64 4.61
C ALA A 186 -13.72 7.89 4.94
N LEU A 187 -14.80 8.57 5.32
CA LEU A 187 -16.12 7.93 5.46
C LEU A 187 -16.60 7.27 4.16
N SER A 188 -16.10 7.72 3.01
CA SER A 188 -16.42 7.13 1.70
C SER A 188 -15.32 6.23 1.15
N THR A 189 -14.06 6.38 1.63
CA THR A 189 -12.88 5.81 0.99
C THR A 189 -12.07 4.87 1.88
N TRP A 190 -12.52 4.63 3.11
CA TRP A 190 -11.80 3.82 4.08
C TRP A 190 -11.74 2.34 3.67
N LEU A 191 -10.55 1.78 3.80
CA LEU A 191 -10.29 0.35 3.82
C LEU A 191 -9.89 0.00 5.25
N SER A 192 -10.73 -0.71 5.96
CA SER A 192 -10.47 -1.14 7.33
C SER A 192 -9.28 -2.10 7.39
N PRO A 193 -8.62 -2.25 8.54
CA PRO A 193 -7.61 -3.28 8.73
C PRO A 193 -8.11 -4.69 8.42
N ASP A 194 -9.34 -5.03 8.82
CA ASP A 194 -9.90 -6.37 8.63
C ASP A 194 -10.29 -6.61 7.17
N ASP A 195 -10.87 -5.62 6.48
CA ASP A 195 -11.13 -5.70 5.05
C ASP A 195 -9.84 -5.68 4.22
N ALA A 196 -8.80 -4.97 4.65
CA ALA A 196 -7.48 -5.11 4.05
C ALA A 196 -6.97 -6.55 4.15
N GLY A 197 -7.09 -7.18 5.31
CA GLY A 197 -6.77 -8.60 5.49
C GLY A 197 -7.55 -9.50 4.53
N ARG A 198 -8.87 -9.31 4.41
CA ARG A 198 -9.74 -10.08 3.48
C ARG A 198 -9.34 -9.87 2.03
N LEU A 199 -9.04 -8.62 1.62
CA LEU A 199 -8.63 -8.29 0.25
C LEU A 199 -7.29 -8.92 -0.11
N PHE A 200 -6.28 -8.78 0.74
CA PHE A 200 -4.97 -9.39 0.48
C PHE A 200 -5.04 -10.91 0.51
N GLU A 201 -5.85 -11.52 1.38
CA GLU A 201 -6.09 -12.97 1.39
C GLU A 201 -6.77 -13.43 0.09
N ALA A 202 -7.79 -12.71 -0.40
CA ALA A 202 -8.43 -13.00 -1.69
C ALA A 202 -7.41 -12.93 -2.84
N CYS A 203 -6.52 -11.92 -2.84
CA CYS A 203 -5.45 -11.81 -3.83
C CYS A 203 -4.43 -12.96 -3.74
N LEU A 204 -4.11 -13.43 -2.54
CA LEU A 204 -3.20 -14.55 -2.33
C LEU A 204 -3.78 -15.87 -2.82
N THR A 205 -5.08 -16.09 -2.64
CA THR A 205 -5.75 -17.39 -2.86
C THR A 205 -6.47 -17.50 -4.20
N ALA A 206 -6.67 -16.39 -4.92
CA ALA A 206 -7.34 -16.39 -6.22
C ALA A 206 -6.65 -17.36 -7.20
N PRO A 207 -7.38 -18.28 -7.87
CA PRO A 207 -6.78 -19.19 -8.82
C PRO A 207 -6.40 -18.45 -10.11
N SER A 208 -5.09 -18.47 -10.45
CA SER A 208 -4.54 -17.90 -11.71
C SER A 208 -5.11 -16.53 -12.08
N PRO A 209 -4.95 -15.51 -11.22
CA PRO A 209 -5.58 -14.20 -11.43
C PRO A 209 -5.07 -13.47 -12.67
N GLY A 210 -3.87 -13.79 -13.14
CA GLY A 210 -3.21 -13.09 -14.23
C GLY A 210 -2.80 -11.67 -13.83
N PHE A 211 -2.94 -10.71 -14.77
CA PHE A 211 -2.78 -9.29 -14.47
C PHE A 211 -4.11 -8.67 -14.07
N ARG A 212 -4.17 -8.07 -12.87
CA ARG A 212 -5.36 -7.38 -12.36
C ARG A 212 -5.00 -6.02 -11.78
N VAL A 213 -5.90 -5.06 -11.97
CA VAL A 213 -5.94 -3.80 -11.22
C VAL A 213 -7.28 -3.76 -10.51
N VAL A 214 -7.25 -3.63 -9.17
CA VAL A 214 -8.45 -3.66 -8.32
C VAL A 214 -8.44 -2.49 -7.35
N PHE A 215 -9.60 -2.10 -6.82
CA PHE A 215 -9.67 -1.10 -5.77
C PHE A 215 -9.73 -1.74 -4.39
N GLY A 216 -9.05 -1.09 -3.42
CA GLY A 216 -9.08 -1.43 -1.99
C GLY A 216 -9.92 -0.42 -1.21
N VAL A 217 -11.16 -0.80 -0.85
CA VAL A 217 -12.09 0.00 -0.05
C VAL A 217 -13.06 -0.95 0.66
N SER A 218 -13.51 -0.56 1.87
CA SER A 218 -14.53 -1.28 2.64
C SER A 218 -15.95 -1.03 2.11
N ALA A 219 -16.96 -1.71 2.68
CA ALA A 219 -18.38 -1.57 2.32
C ALA A 219 -19.01 -0.27 2.87
N ASN A 220 -18.33 0.85 2.72
CA ASN A 220 -18.72 2.12 3.32
C ASN A 220 -20.10 2.57 2.81
N THR A 221 -21.02 2.90 3.74
CA THR A 221 -22.35 3.44 3.43
C THR A 221 -22.27 4.68 2.55
N ARG A 222 -21.28 5.57 2.76
CA ARG A 222 -21.01 6.77 1.95
C ARG A 222 -20.12 6.47 0.74
N GLY A 223 -20.01 5.20 0.33
CA GLY A 223 -19.18 4.73 -0.78
C GLY A 223 -19.65 5.22 -2.15
N GLY A 224 -19.35 4.43 -3.18
CA GLY A 224 -19.73 4.74 -4.57
C GLY A 224 -18.66 5.53 -5.34
N PHE A 225 -17.44 5.62 -4.81
CA PHE A 225 -16.32 6.27 -5.50
C PHE A 225 -15.71 5.41 -6.59
N VAL A 226 -15.65 4.09 -6.36
CA VAL A 226 -14.94 3.14 -7.22
C VAL A 226 -15.75 1.86 -7.39
N SER A 227 -15.49 1.15 -8.50
CA SER A 227 -15.97 -0.21 -8.71
C SER A 227 -15.26 -1.19 -7.75
N LEU A 228 -15.96 -2.26 -7.40
CA LEU A 228 -15.36 -3.42 -6.73
C LEU A 228 -15.52 -4.70 -7.56
N GLU A 229 -15.82 -4.57 -8.84
CA GLU A 229 -16.11 -5.72 -9.72
C GLU A 229 -14.92 -6.66 -9.80
N GLU A 230 -13.73 -6.15 -10.11
CA GLU A 230 -12.52 -6.95 -10.24
C GLU A 230 -12.04 -7.51 -8.86
N ALA A 231 -12.19 -6.74 -7.78
CA ALA A 231 -11.87 -7.23 -6.44
C ALA A 231 -12.79 -8.39 -6.03
N ARG A 232 -14.09 -8.27 -6.29
CA ARG A 232 -15.07 -9.34 -6.05
C ARG A 232 -14.83 -10.57 -6.90
N ALA A 233 -14.38 -10.38 -8.15
CA ALA A 233 -13.99 -11.50 -9.02
C ALA A 233 -12.79 -12.30 -8.48
N LEU A 234 -11.95 -11.69 -7.63
CA LEU A 234 -10.90 -12.37 -6.88
C LEU A 234 -11.39 -13.06 -5.58
N GLY A 235 -12.65 -12.84 -5.19
CA GLY A 235 -13.24 -13.36 -3.95
C GLY A 235 -13.25 -12.37 -2.79
N TYR A 236 -12.98 -11.08 -3.03
CA TYR A 236 -13.05 -10.06 -1.99
C TYR A 236 -14.50 -9.69 -1.67
N GLU A 237 -14.87 -9.82 -0.41
CA GLU A 237 -16.16 -9.41 0.12
C GLU A 237 -15.95 -8.48 1.32
N PRO A 238 -16.01 -7.14 1.12
CA PRO A 238 -15.85 -6.18 2.21
C PRO A 238 -17.02 -6.27 3.18
N GLN A 239 -16.74 -6.08 4.48
CA GLN A 239 -17.71 -6.23 5.57
C GLN A 239 -17.80 -5.01 6.48
N ASP A 240 -16.71 -4.20 6.53
CA ASP A 240 -16.63 -3.08 7.46
C ASP A 240 -17.16 -1.79 6.84
N ASP A 241 -17.63 -0.87 7.69
CA ASP A 241 -18.22 0.40 7.29
C ASP A 241 -17.70 1.54 8.16
N ALA A 242 -17.19 2.59 7.52
CA ALA A 242 -16.73 3.80 8.19
C ALA A 242 -17.88 4.58 8.88
N GLU A 243 -19.15 4.29 8.57
CA GLU A 243 -20.30 5.03 9.12
C GLU A 243 -20.37 4.97 10.65
N VAL A 244 -19.80 3.93 11.28
CA VAL A 244 -19.71 3.83 12.74
C VAL A 244 -18.90 4.97 13.38
N TYR A 245 -18.03 5.62 12.61
CA TYR A 245 -17.20 6.76 13.03
C TYR A 245 -17.80 8.12 12.61
N ALA A 246 -18.86 8.14 11.79
CA ALA A 246 -19.36 9.36 11.15
C ALA A 246 -19.72 10.46 12.15
N ALA A 247 -20.39 10.12 13.24
CA ALA A 247 -20.82 11.11 14.24
C ALA A 247 -19.64 11.88 14.85
N SER A 248 -18.56 11.18 15.22
CA SER A 248 -17.37 11.81 15.81
C SER A 248 -16.56 12.61 14.80
N ILE A 249 -16.40 12.08 13.58
CA ILE A 249 -15.64 12.73 12.50
C ILE A 249 -16.34 14.01 12.05
N LEU A 250 -17.65 13.96 11.78
CA LEU A 250 -18.40 15.13 11.33
C LEU A 250 -18.51 16.19 12.42
N ALA A 251 -18.62 15.80 13.70
CA ALA A 251 -18.61 16.79 14.80
C ALA A 251 -17.27 17.54 14.91
N ALA A 252 -16.17 16.91 14.54
CA ALA A 252 -14.82 17.50 14.55
C ALA A 252 -14.45 18.22 13.24
N ASP A 253 -15.22 18.05 12.16
CA ASP A 253 -14.93 18.63 10.85
C ASP A 253 -15.26 20.14 10.86
N PRO A 254 -14.28 21.04 10.60
CA PRO A 254 -14.54 22.48 10.50
C PRO A 254 -15.47 22.82 9.32
N ASP A 255 -15.46 22.00 8.26
CA ASP A 255 -16.23 22.19 7.04
C ASP A 255 -17.54 21.35 7.02
N ARG A 256 -18.02 20.91 8.20
CA ARG A 256 -19.19 20.02 8.33
C ARG A 256 -20.48 20.55 7.69
N ASP A 257 -20.61 21.88 7.60
CA ASP A 257 -21.78 22.55 7.01
C ASP A 257 -21.68 22.70 5.48
N VAL A 258 -20.52 22.38 4.88
CA VAL A 258 -20.32 22.37 3.43
C VAL A 258 -20.95 21.12 2.86
N PRO A 259 -21.86 21.19 1.88
CA PRO A 259 -22.41 20.00 1.21
C PRO A 259 -21.31 19.13 0.57
N ASP A 260 -21.53 17.80 0.46
CA ASP A 260 -20.53 16.90 -0.12
C ASP A 260 -20.21 17.21 -1.60
N GLU A 261 -21.19 17.76 -2.33
CA GLU A 261 -21.02 18.21 -3.71
C GLU A 261 -20.11 19.43 -3.86
N ASP A 262 -19.98 20.24 -2.81
CA ASP A 262 -19.12 21.43 -2.77
C ASP A 262 -17.84 21.24 -1.94
N TYR A 263 -17.71 20.11 -1.22
CA TYR A 263 -16.57 19.84 -0.35
C TYR A 263 -15.32 19.49 -1.19
N PRO A 264 -14.28 20.37 -1.22
CA PRO A 264 -13.17 20.21 -2.16
C PRO A 264 -12.47 18.85 -2.13
N PRO A 265 -12.22 18.21 -0.95
CA PRO A 265 -11.58 16.88 -0.92
C PRO A 265 -12.40 15.76 -1.56
N LEU A 266 -13.68 15.98 -1.88
CA LEU A 266 -14.56 15.01 -2.54
C LEU A 266 -14.74 15.25 -4.05
N GLN A 267 -14.11 16.31 -4.62
CA GLN A 267 -14.29 16.65 -6.04
C GLN A 267 -13.46 15.79 -6.99
N TYR A 268 -12.36 15.23 -6.49
CA TYR A 268 -11.48 14.34 -7.23
C TYR A 268 -11.14 13.11 -6.39
N LEU A 269 -10.82 12.01 -7.08
CA LEU A 269 -10.48 10.75 -6.42
C LEU A 269 -9.22 10.87 -5.55
N GLY A 270 -8.27 11.75 -5.90
CA GLY A 270 -7.05 12.00 -5.14
C GLY A 270 -7.22 12.88 -3.90
N GLY A 271 -8.41 13.50 -3.74
CA GLY A 271 -8.69 14.35 -2.60
C GLY A 271 -7.77 15.56 -2.52
N ARG A 272 -7.18 15.82 -1.35
CA ARG A 272 -6.30 16.99 -1.12
C ARG A 272 -5.03 17.00 -1.97
N PHE A 273 -4.58 15.87 -2.48
CA PHE A 273 -3.41 15.78 -3.37
C PHE A 273 -3.65 16.42 -4.74
N THR A 274 -4.89 16.70 -5.09
CA THR A 274 -5.26 17.41 -6.34
C THR A 274 -5.31 18.94 -6.19
N PHE A 275 -5.02 19.48 -5.00
CA PHE A 275 -5.10 20.91 -4.77
C PHE A 275 -3.94 21.65 -5.45
N PRO A 276 -4.20 22.81 -6.10
CA PRO A 276 -3.19 23.56 -6.85
C PRO A 276 -2.02 24.07 -6.01
N ASP A 277 -2.22 24.23 -4.70
CA ASP A 277 -1.25 24.72 -3.74
C ASP A 277 -0.52 23.59 -2.98
N LEU A 278 -0.63 22.33 -3.44
CA LEU A 278 -0.01 21.18 -2.78
C LEU A 278 1.49 21.38 -2.54
N ASP A 279 2.24 21.87 -3.54
CA ASP A 279 3.68 22.12 -3.42
C ASP A 279 3.99 23.20 -2.37
N ALA A 280 3.16 24.24 -2.29
CA ALA A 280 3.28 25.27 -1.26
C ALA A 280 2.98 24.70 0.13
N LEU A 281 1.96 23.88 0.26
CA LEU A 281 1.61 23.20 1.51
C LEU A 281 2.72 22.23 1.97
N LEU A 282 3.31 21.48 1.06
CA LEU A 282 4.42 20.57 1.34
C LEU A 282 5.70 21.34 1.71
N SER A 283 5.98 22.49 1.07
CA SER A 283 7.14 23.33 1.38
C SER A 283 7.04 24.01 2.75
N LEU A 284 5.84 24.44 3.15
CA LEU A 284 5.57 24.95 4.49
C LEU A 284 5.74 23.86 5.56
N ALA A 285 5.38 22.63 5.24
CA ALA A 285 5.57 21.48 6.10
C ALA A 285 7.05 21.06 6.24
N SER A 286 7.91 21.32 5.24
CA SER A 286 9.36 21.03 5.30
C SER A 286 10.16 22.03 6.18
N GLY A 287 9.64 23.23 6.43
CA GLY A 287 10.17 24.19 7.44
C GLY A 287 9.84 23.81 8.89
N GLY A 288 8.90 22.91 9.09
CA GLY A 288 8.57 22.22 10.35
C GLY A 288 8.03 20.86 9.96
N SER A 289 8.85 19.87 9.88
CA SER A 289 8.63 18.52 9.37
C SER A 289 7.28 18.28 8.65
N VAL A 290 7.31 17.71 7.45
CA VAL A 290 6.14 17.17 6.67
C VAL A 290 5.22 16.33 7.59
N ALA A 291 5.78 15.81 8.67
CA ALA A 291 5.14 15.22 9.82
C ALA A 291 4.09 16.11 10.49
N GLN A 292 4.30 17.41 10.64
CA GLN A 292 3.38 18.26 11.41
C GLN A 292 2.08 18.59 10.68
N TRP A 293 2.08 18.64 9.37
CA TRP A 293 0.85 18.86 8.60
C TRP A 293 -0.05 17.62 8.57
N TRP A 294 0.56 16.44 8.50
CA TRP A 294 -0.14 15.16 8.74
C TRP A 294 -0.62 15.04 10.21
N LEU A 295 0.11 15.65 11.17
CA LEU A 295 -0.21 15.62 12.60
C LEU A 295 -1.37 16.52 12.99
N SER A 296 -1.58 17.64 12.32
CA SER A 296 -2.71 18.52 12.62
C SER A 296 -4.06 17.92 12.21
N SER A 297 -4.04 16.90 11.32
CA SER A 297 -5.23 16.15 10.92
C SER A 297 -5.34 14.76 11.58
N SER A 298 -4.33 14.29 12.33
CA SER A 298 -4.37 12.99 13.01
C SER A 298 -3.31 12.90 14.11
N SER A 299 -3.60 13.47 15.26
CA SER A 299 -2.66 13.64 16.39
C SER A 299 -2.14 12.36 17.05
N TRP A 300 -2.54 11.17 16.61
CA TRP A 300 -2.16 9.91 17.24
C TRP A 300 -1.06 9.14 16.50
N TRP A 301 -0.98 9.27 15.18
CA TRP A 301 -0.20 8.35 14.34
C TRP A 301 1.31 8.64 14.24
N MET A 302 1.76 9.87 14.55
CA MET A 302 3.15 10.28 14.35
C MET A 302 4.05 10.24 15.57
N ARG A 303 3.56 9.99 16.75
CA ARG A 303 4.45 9.91 17.94
C ARG A 303 5.42 8.73 17.86
N SER A 304 5.06 7.67 17.13
CA SER A 304 5.91 6.48 16.99
C SER A 304 6.94 6.56 15.83
N ARG A 305 6.85 7.55 14.91
CA ARG A 305 7.77 7.67 13.75
C ARG A 305 8.84 8.74 13.87
N HIS A 306 8.75 9.65 14.82
CA HIS A 306 9.76 10.70 14.99
C HIS A 306 11.17 10.14 15.21
N THR A 307 11.29 8.98 15.85
CA THR A 307 12.57 8.29 16.08
C THR A 307 13.11 7.64 14.80
N ALA A 308 12.26 7.06 13.94
CA ALA A 308 12.71 6.35 12.74
C ALA A 308 13.15 7.30 11.60
N MET A 309 12.48 8.45 11.40
CA MET A 309 12.87 9.42 10.37
C MET A 309 14.14 10.20 10.73
N GLN A 310 14.39 10.48 12.01
CA GLN A 310 15.63 11.14 12.44
C GLN A 310 16.86 10.24 12.28
N THR A 311 16.72 8.93 12.41
CA THR A 311 17.81 7.98 12.13
C THR A 311 18.11 7.82 10.64
N MET A 312 17.11 8.01 9.74
CA MET A 312 17.32 7.93 8.29
C MET A 312 18.08 9.12 7.72
N SER A 313 17.92 10.36 8.25
CA SER A 313 18.61 11.55 7.75
C SER A 313 20.11 11.60 8.13
N ALA A 314 20.52 10.87 9.14
CA ALA A 314 21.90 10.89 9.65
C ALA A 314 22.84 9.84 9.02
N SER A 315 22.31 8.83 8.33
CA SER A 315 23.12 7.68 7.86
C SER A 315 23.38 7.65 6.34
N PHE A 316 22.83 8.56 5.53
CA PHE A 316 22.85 8.42 4.07
C PHE A 316 23.69 9.41 3.27
N TRP A 317 24.45 10.34 3.91
CA TRP A 317 25.37 11.21 3.16
C TRP A 317 26.78 11.22 3.77
N PRO A 318 27.76 10.51 3.21
CA PRO A 318 29.14 10.92 3.38
C PRO A 318 29.38 12.13 2.48
N CYS A 319 29.62 13.28 3.09
CA CYS A 319 30.04 14.51 2.44
C CYS A 319 31.38 14.27 1.72
N ALA A 320 31.34 14.21 0.38
CA ALA A 320 32.56 14.27 -0.41
C ALA A 320 33.05 15.72 -0.42
N THR A 321 33.97 16.05 0.47
CA THR A 321 34.80 17.26 0.38
C THR A 321 35.83 17.04 -0.70
N SER A 322 35.64 17.62 -1.87
CA SER A 322 36.73 17.90 -2.84
C SER A 322 37.29 19.27 -2.51
N THR A 323 38.52 19.36 -2.14
CA THR A 323 39.38 20.54 -2.14
C THR A 323 40.62 20.27 -3.03
N PRO A 324 41.35 21.33 -3.48
CA PRO A 324 41.35 21.83 -4.86
C PRO A 324 42.37 21.11 -5.73
#